data_d3f831bf0083fab4019bf21004ec78fe
#
_entry.id   d3f831bf0083fab4019bf21004ec78fe
#
_cell.length_a   1.000
_cell.length_b   1.000
_cell.length_c   1.000
_cell.angle_alpha   90.00
_cell.angle_beta   90.00
_cell.angle_gamma   90.00
#
_symmetry.space_group_name_H-M   'P 1'
#
loop_
_entity.id
_entity.type
_entity.pdbx_description
1 polymer ?
#
loop_
_entity_poly.entity_id
_entity_poly.type
_entity_poly.pdbx_seq_one_letter_code
_entity_poly.pdbx_strand_id
1 'polypeptide(L)'
;MATQLNHESRIDSRWQRNALGTALACTLFVGALQAHGAQVHPATASVERLPLNIAAQPLRQALLLFSQQSGQNVLLDGNLDSALRSTAVEGRYSTEEALAKLLQGSGYTFARTDATTVYLVPVQATQANSEILLAPTQIQYQDNAGVSPSQSYRANPVSSTTRLGLSDKETPQAITVVTRQQMDDFQLNSVKDALRNAPSVTVEQFETDRTAFTSRGFKIENFEFDGMSLPFSGGVLVGDQDMTEFEQVDVLHGANGLMSGTGDPSATVNLVRKRPTDTFQARVDSSVGSWDNRRLGFDVSGPLSQSGNVRGRFITSHDKGNSYLDQYGHEVNVAAGLLAFDLSEADTLTVGFTQQNSYSNGSTWGALPIADYQGNRIHYSSRSSSVGQPWTYWDVKTQRAFAELTHAFDNGWSSTLTVAGMKQDSDTKMLYAIPATADEAYAYINRTTSKEEQITAEAKLSGPFALFGRQHELTLGANYGRTHHDEVGHYRNSSGYQMESLIDVLSGNVVQPPLNYTDDLNTQLFTDRQKSLFAGARFSVVDDLHWIAGARML
;
A
#
# COMPACT_ATOMS: atom_id res chain seq x y z
N MET A 1 -51.98 7.42 13.60
CA MET A 1 -52.17 8.41 12.54
C MET A 1 -50.77 8.79 12.06
N ALA A 2 -50.31 8.12 11.04
CA ALA A 2 -48.97 8.22 10.52
C ALA A 2 -48.89 9.35 9.49
N THR A 3 -47.96 10.27 9.66
CA THR A 3 -47.62 11.26 8.64
C THR A 3 -46.24 10.93 8.13
N GLN A 4 -46.23 10.33 6.96
CA GLN A 4 -44.99 10.15 6.15
C GLN A 4 -44.52 11.52 5.68
N LEU A 5 -43.27 11.85 5.99
CA LEU A 5 -42.53 12.94 5.33
C LEU A 5 -41.57 12.33 4.31
N ASN A 6 -42.04 12.32 3.06
CA ASN A 6 -41.17 12.12 1.92
C ASN A 6 -40.34 13.39 1.69
N HIS A 7 -39.06 13.35 1.93
CA HIS A 7 -38.10 14.35 1.47
C HIS A 7 -37.48 13.87 0.15
N GLU A 8 -38.15 14.18 -0.96
CA GLU A 8 -37.51 14.22 -2.27
C GLU A 8 -36.67 15.50 -2.37
N SER A 9 -35.35 15.38 -2.29
CA SER A 9 -34.45 16.47 -2.64
C SER A 9 -34.42 16.63 -4.16
N ARG A 10 -35.17 17.61 -4.67
CA ARG A 10 -35.03 18.11 -6.03
C ARG A 10 -33.67 18.81 -6.14
N ILE A 11 -32.70 18.17 -6.80
CA ILE A 11 -31.48 18.83 -7.27
C ILE A 11 -31.86 19.72 -8.44
N ASP A 12 -31.65 21.01 -8.25
CA ASP A 12 -32.00 22.08 -9.18
C ASP A 12 -31.13 22.01 -10.45
N SER A 13 -31.78 21.86 -11.60
CA SER A 13 -31.19 21.63 -12.93
C SER A 13 -30.49 22.87 -13.53
N ARG A 14 -30.06 23.84 -12.72
CA ARG A 14 -29.41 25.08 -13.17
C ARG A 14 -27.89 25.02 -13.35
N TRP A 15 -27.23 23.94 -12.94
CA TRP A 15 -25.77 23.80 -13.03
C TRP A 15 -25.25 23.15 -14.31
N GLN A 16 -26.13 22.62 -15.16
CA GLN A 16 -25.71 21.93 -16.39
C GLN A 16 -25.50 22.82 -17.62
N ARG A 17 -25.68 24.12 -17.54
CA ARG A 17 -25.54 25.04 -18.70
C ARG A 17 -24.29 25.90 -18.74
N ASN A 18 -23.43 25.91 -17.71
CA ASN A 18 -22.25 26.78 -17.68
C ASN A 18 -20.91 26.03 -17.80
N ALA A 19 -20.89 24.72 -18.00
CA ALA A 19 -19.66 23.94 -18.13
C ALA A 19 -19.13 23.80 -19.57
N LEU A 20 -19.81 24.37 -20.56
CA LEU A 20 -19.42 24.29 -21.98
C LEU A 20 -18.81 25.59 -22.55
N GLY A 21 -18.59 26.60 -21.73
CA GLY A 21 -18.14 27.93 -22.14
C GLY A 21 -16.67 28.28 -21.90
N THR A 22 -15.89 27.43 -21.22
CA THR A 22 -14.52 27.81 -20.77
C THR A 22 -13.39 26.95 -21.34
N ALA A 23 -13.65 26.11 -22.31
CA ALA A 23 -12.65 25.23 -22.94
C ALA A 23 -12.03 25.77 -24.25
N LEU A 24 -12.22 27.04 -24.59
CA LEU A 24 -11.72 27.59 -25.87
C LEU A 24 -11.10 28.98 -25.69
N ALA A 25 -10.10 29.12 -24.85
CA ALA A 25 -9.27 30.35 -24.78
C ALA A 25 -7.86 30.09 -24.22
N CYS A 26 -7.13 29.14 -24.78
CA CYS A 26 -5.68 28.99 -24.58
C CYS A 26 -5.01 28.60 -25.90
N THR A 27 -5.20 29.43 -26.94
CA THR A 27 -4.37 29.38 -28.13
C THR A 27 -3.84 30.80 -28.41
N LEU A 28 -2.51 30.84 -28.68
CA LEU A 28 -1.75 31.98 -29.24
C LEU A 28 -1.18 32.97 -28.22
N PHE A 29 0.00 32.64 -27.66
CA PHE A 29 1.09 33.58 -27.50
C PHE A 29 2.39 32.87 -27.90
N VAL A 30 2.70 32.88 -29.22
CA VAL A 30 4.03 32.63 -29.74
C VAL A 30 4.65 34.02 -29.97
N GLY A 31 5.37 34.51 -28.99
CA GLY A 31 6.22 35.69 -29.09
C GLY A 31 7.63 35.28 -29.51
N ALA A 32 8.06 35.70 -30.67
CA ALA A 32 9.40 35.49 -31.20
C ALA A 32 10.47 36.08 -30.28
N LEU A 33 11.30 35.25 -29.65
CA LEU A 33 12.60 35.65 -29.12
C LEU A 33 13.67 35.24 -30.13
N GLN A 34 14.25 36.25 -30.78
CA GLN A 34 15.43 36.07 -31.60
C GLN A 34 16.62 35.67 -30.73
N ALA A 35 17.08 34.44 -30.91
CA ALA A 35 18.29 33.95 -30.28
C ALA A 35 19.51 34.56 -30.98
N HIS A 36 20.31 35.29 -30.23
CA HIS A 36 21.70 35.61 -30.63
C HIS A 36 22.52 34.33 -30.46
N GLY A 37 23.01 33.82 -31.57
CA GLY A 37 23.89 32.66 -31.60
C GLY A 37 25.23 32.96 -30.92
N ALA A 38 25.44 32.41 -29.75
CA ALA A 38 26.76 32.20 -29.20
C ALA A 38 27.27 30.86 -29.70
N GLN A 39 28.27 30.86 -30.55
CA GLN A 39 29.00 29.64 -30.94
C GLN A 39 29.71 29.10 -29.71
N VAL A 40 29.16 28.04 -29.14
CA VAL A 40 29.87 27.22 -28.14
C VAL A 40 30.82 26.29 -28.91
N HIS A 41 32.11 26.58 -28.84
CA HIS A 41 33.13 25.65 -29.22
C HIS A 41 33.00 24.42 -28.29
N PRO A 42 33.06 23.16 -28.80
CA PRO A 42 33.14 21.99 -27.94
C PRO A 42 34.49 22.07 -27.22
N ALA A 43 34.47 22.31 -25.94
CA ALA A 43 35.62 22.11 -25.08
C ALA A 43 35.85 20.58 -25.06
N THR A 44 36.86 20.16 -25.75
CA THR A 44 37.46 18.81 -25.57
C THR A 44 37.91 18.75 -24.10
N ALA A 45 37.14 18.11 -23.26
CA ALA A 45 37.56 17.79 -21.91
C ALA A 45 38.80 16.92 -22.02
N SER A 46 39.94 17.43 -21.59
CA SER A 46 41.18 16.65 -21.50
C SER A 46 40.94 15.53 -20.47
N VAL A 47 40.88 14.27 -20.96
CA VAL A 47 40.76 13.09 -20.08
C VAL A 47 41.98 13.09 -19.18
N GLU A 48 41.81 13.33 -17.90
CA GLU A 48 42.88 13.33 -16.91
C GLU A 48 43.47 11.91 -16.81
N ARG A 49 44.79 11.78 -17.09
CA ARG A 49 45.50 10.53 -17.01
C ARG A 49 46.30 10.46 -15.73
N LEU A 50 45.97 9.49 -14.88
CA LEU A 50 46.61 9.26 -13.59
C LEU A 50 47.79 8.30 -13.71
N PRO A 51 48.89 8.52 -13.00
CA PRO A 51 50.01 7.56 -12.94
C PRO A 51 49.57 6.39 -12.03
N LEU A 52 49.44 5.21 -12.62
CA LEU A 52 49.04 3.99 -11.93
C LEU A 52 50.16 2.97 -11.97
N ASN A 53 50.38 2.28 -10.86
CA ASN A 53 51.37 1.19 -10.76
C ASN A 53 50.74 0.02 -9.99
N ILE A 54 50.14 -0.90 -10.73
CA ILE A 54 49.42 -2.07 -10.20
C ILE A 54 49.95 -3.31 -10.91
N ALA A 55 50.72 -4.12 -10.18
CA ALA A 55 51.23 -5.39 -10.69
C ALA A 55 50.10 -6.43 -10.85
N ALA A 56 50.33 -7.45 -11.71
CA ALA A 56 49.39 -8.56 -11.86
C ALA A 56 49.28 -9.36 -10.55
N GLN A 57 48.08 -9.41 -9.96
CA GLN A 57 47.80 -10.00 -8.64
C GLN A 57 46.34 -10.48 -8.56
N PRO A 58 45.88 -11.07 -7.46
CA PRO A 58 44.48 -11.41 -7.30
C PRO A 58 43.57 -10.19 -7.59
N LEU A 59 42.53 -10.37 -8.40
CA LEU A 59 41.73 -9.27 -8.95
C LEU A 59 41.15 -8.36 -7.86
N ARG A 60 40.70 -8.93 -6.77
CA ARG A 60 40.19 -8.15 -5.62
C ARG A 60 41.23 -7.18 -5.03
N GLN A 61 42.50 -7.62 -4.93
CA GLN A 61 43.58 -6.78 -4.42
C GLN A 61 43.97 -5.69 -5.43
N ALA A 62 43.98 -6.03 -6.72
CA ALA A 62 44.26 -5.06 -7.77
C ALA A 62 43.23 -3.95 -7.84
N LEU A 63 41.94 -4.26 -7.66
CA LEU A 63 40.84 -3.29 -7.62
C LEU A 63 40.89 -2.40 -6.40
N LEU A 64 41.32 -2.90 -5.23
CA LEU A 64 41.58 -2.10 -4.05
C LEU A 64 42.71 -1.10 -4.25
N LEU A 65 43.82 -1.53 -4.84
CA LEU A 65 44.94 -0.65 -5.18
C LEU A 65 44.54 0.38 -6.24
N PHE A 66 43.74 -0.02 -7.20
CA PHE A 66 43.18 0.91 -8.18
C PHE A 66 42.31 1.99 -7.52
N SER A 67 41.41 1.61 -6.59
CA SER A 67 40.61 2.56 -5.81
C SER A 67 41.50 3.55 -5.05
N GLN A 68 42.55 3.08 -4.39
CA GLN A 68 43.47 3.92 -3.64
C GLN A 68 44.28 4.90 -4.52
N GLN A 69 44.70 4.46 -5.71
CA GLN A 69 45.53 5.30 -6.61
C GLN A 69 44.70 6.24 -7.49
N SER A 70 43.48 5.87 -7.84
CA SER A 70 42.59 6.64 -8.72
C SER A 70 41.57 7.52 -8.00
N GLY A 71 41.34 7.28 -6.71
CA GLY A 71 40.26 7.93 -5.97
C GLY A 71 38.85 7.46 -6.33
N GLN A 72 38.72 6.41 -7.17
CA GLN A 72 37.42 5.85 -7.57
C GLN A 72 36.96 4.78 -6.60
N ASN A 73 35.69 4.77 -6.27
CA ASN A 73 35.06 3.70 -5.49
C ASN A 73 34.70 2.55 -6.42
N VAL A 74 35.27 1.37 -6.19
CA VAL A 74 34.91 0.15 -6.94
C VAL A 74 34.03 -0.72 -6.05
N LEU A 75 32.76 -0.85 -6.42
CA LEU A 75 31.82 -1.74 -5.73
C LEU A 75 32.04 -3.17 -6.25
N LEU A 76 32.39 -4.06 -5.34
CA LEU A 76 32.62 -5.47 -5.60
C LEU A 76 31.39 -6.28 -5.21
N ASP A 77 30.89 -7.11 -6.10
CA ASP A 77 29.93 -8.15 -5.71
C ASP A 77 30.62 -9.14 -4.75
N GLY A 78 29.93 -9.54 -3.69
CA GLY A 78 30.45 -10.45 -2.67
C GLY A 78 30.95 -11.79 -3.21
N ASN A 79 30.50 -12.19 -4.40
CA ASN A 79 30.80 -13.47 -5.06
C ASN A 79 31.98 -13.43 -6.05
N LEU A 80 32.82 -12.39 -6.02
CA LEU A 80 34.01 -12.37 -6.91
C LEU A 80 34.95 -13.54 -6.60
N ASP A 81 35.14 -14.44 -7.58
CA ASP A 81 35.97 -15.62 -7.42
C ASP A 81 37.42 -15.23 -7.03
N SER A 82 37.89 -15.80 -5.94
CA SER A 82 39.24 -15.53 -5.39
C SER A 82 40.37 -16.01 -6.27
N ALA A 83 40.10 -16.89 -7.25
CA ALA A 83 41.08 -17.39 -8.21
C ALA A 83 41.37 -16.42 -9.37
N LEU A 84 40.51 -15.40 -9.58
CA LEU A 84 40.69 -14.42 -10.65
C LEU A 84 41.89 -13.52 -10.43
N ARG A 85 42.67 -13.32 -11.46
CA ARG A 85 43.86 -12.45 -11.47
C ARG A 85 43.67 -11.29 -12.44
N SER A 86 44.21 -10.12 -12.04
CA SER A 86 44.25 -8.93 -12.89
C SER A 86 45.44 -8.99 -13.88
N THR A 87 45.33 -8.24 -14.95
CA THR A 87 46.50 -7.84 -15.73
C THR A 87 47.22 -6.68 -15.05
N ALA A 88 48.55 -6.51 -15.34
CA ALA A 88 49.31 -5.39 -14.79
C ALA A 88 48.92 -4.07 -15.48
N VAL A 89 48.83 -2.99 -14.70
CA VAL A 89 48.59 -1.62 -15.17
C VAL A 89 49.68 -0.71 -14.64
N GLU A 90 50.67 -0.44 -15.49
CA GLU A 90 51.81 0.42 -15.16
C GLU A 90 51.91 1.55 -16.21
N GLY A 91 51.91 2.81 -15.75
CA GLY A 91 51.96 3.98 -16.61
C GLY A 91 50.83 4.99 -16.39
N ARG A 92 50.62 5.86 -17.36
CA ARG A 92 49.56 6.91 -17.27
C ARG A 92 48.33 6.49 -18.09
N TYR A 93 47.25 6.25 -17.42
CA TYR A 93 45.97 5.81 -17.97
C TYR A 93 44.82 6.71 -17.50
N SER A 94 43.78 6.80 -18.33
CA SER A 94 42.50 7.26 -17.78
C SER A 94 41.90 6.19 -16.84
N THR A 95 41.01 6.57 -16.00
CA THR A 95 40.32 5.67 -15.06
C THR A 95 39.68 4.48 -15.79
N GLU A 96 39.05 4.75 -16.93
CA GLU A 96 38.38 3.75 -17.76
C GLU A 96 39.34 2.81 -18.50
N GLU A 97 40.41 3.36 -19.07
CA GLU A 97 41.48 2.55 -19.73
C GLU A 97 42.12 1.60 -18.70
N ALA A 98 42.40 2.09 -17.49
CA ALA A 98 42.99 1.31 -16.43
C ALA A 98 42.09 0.16 -15.95
N LEU A 99 40.80 0.45 -15.71
CA LEU A 99 39.84 -0.58 -15.31
C LEU A 99 39.62 -1.63 -16.41
N ALA A 100 39.46 -1.20 -17.65
CA ALA A 100 39.33 -2.13 -18.78
C ALA A 100 40.53 -3.09 -18.88
N LYS A 101 41.75 -2.55 -18.64
CA LYS A 101 42.97 -3.33 -18.65
C LYS A 101 43.09 -4.28 -17.45
N LEU A 102 42.73 -3.83 -16.24
CA LEU A 102 42.73 -4.67 -15.02
C LEU A 102 41.76 -5.84 -15.14
N LEU A 103 40.62 -5.63 -15.80
CA LEU A 103 39.55 -6.63 -15.96
C LEU A 103 39.73 -7.53 -17.18
N GLN A 104 40.72 -7.29 -17.99
CA GLN A 104 40.96 -8.07 -19.22
C GLN A 104 41.19 -9.55 -18.89
N GLY A 105 40.35 -10.43 -19.48
CA GLY A 105 40.40 -11.87 -19.26
C GLY A 105 39.76 -12.38 -17.98
N SER A 106 39.19 -11.49 -17.13
CA SER A 106 38.54 -11.87 -15.89
C SER A 106 37.11 -12.35 -16.07
N GLY A 107 36.50 -12.14 -17.24
CA GLY A 107 35.05 -12.37 -17.43
C GLY A 107 34.16 -11.27 -16.86
N TYR A 108 34.75 -10.16 -16.43
CA TYR A 108 34.02 -8.99 -15.93
C TYR A 108 34.30 -7.75 -16.76
N THR A 109 33.31 -6.87 -16.83
CA THR A 109 33.42 -5.49 -17.28
C THR A 109 32.94 -4.56 -16.15
N PHE A 110 32.94 -3.26 -16.39
CA PHE A 110 32.48 -2.30 -15.39
C PHE A 110 31.40 -1.40 -15.96
N ALA A 111 30.49 -0.94 -15.08
CA ALA A 111 29.54 0.11 -15.37
C ALA A 111 29.67 1.21 -14.31
N ARG A 112 29.35 2.45 -14.67
CA ARG A 112 29.50 3.63 -13.81
C ARG A 112 28.15 3.98 -13.19
N THR A 113 28.12 4.19 -11.88
CA THR A 113 26.92 4.65 -11.15
C THR A 113 26.89 6.16 -11.04
N ASP A 114 28.07 6.81 -10.83
CA ASP A 114 28.24 8.25 -10.72
C ASP A 114 29.67 8.67 -11.14
N ALA A 115 30.04 9.94 -10.98
CA ALA A 115 31.35 10.46 -11.40
C ALA A 115 32.54 9.77 -10.69
N THR A 116 32.34 9.14 -9.53
CA THR A 116 33.37 8.58 -8.67
C THR A 116 33.19 7.10 -8.33
N THR A 117 32.09 6.48 -8.74
CA THR A 117 31.73 5.11 -8.36
C THR A 117 31.49 4.22 -9.58
N VAL A 118 32.14 3.06 -9.61
CA VAL A 118 31.99 2.01 -10.63
C VAL A 118 31.66 0.67 -9.98
N TYR A 119 30.93 -0.20 -10.68
CA TYR A 119 30.63 -1.56 -10.24
C TYR A 119 30.96 -2.57 -11.33
N LEU A 120 31.30 -3.80 -10.93
CA LEU A 120 31.68 -4.88 -11.85
C LEU A 120 30.43 -5.62 -12.35
N VAL A 121 30.44 -5.94 -13.65
CA VAL A 121 29.38 -6.67 -14.35
C VAL A 121 29.98 -7.90 -15.04
N PRO A 122 29.43 -9.13 -14.88
CA PRO A 122 29.87 -10.29 -15.63
C PRO A 122 29.67 -10.12 -17.15
N VAL A 123 30.66 -10.43 -17.93
CA VAL A 123 30.52 -10.48 -19.40
C VAL A 123 29.88 -11.81 -19.79
N GLN A 124 28.62 -11.80 -20.14
CA GLN A 124 27.99 -12.96 -20.76
C GLN A 124 28.55 -13.10 -22.19
N ALA A 125 29.03 -14.29 -22.55
CA ALA A 125 29.61 -14.56 -23.86
C ALA A 125 28.54 -14.42 -24.95
N THR A 126 28.53 -13.28 -25.63
CA THR A 126 27.77 -13.07 -26.86
C THR A 126 28.72 -13.05 -28.03
N GLN A 127 28.51 -13.93 -29.00
CA GLN A 127 29.30 -14.07 -30.23
C GLN A 127 29.36 -12.76 -31.03
N ALA A 128 30.53 -12.52 -31.62
CA ALA A 128 30.88 -11.35 -32.39
C ALA A 128 29.93 -11.06 -33.57
N ASN A 129 29.55 -9.85 -33.69
CA ASN A 129 29.37 -8.92 -34.81
C ASN A 129 28.08 -8.15 -34.72
N SER A 130 28.20 -6.89 -34.32
CA SER A 130 27.41 -5.76 -34.85
C SER A 130 27.59 -4.59 -33.93
N GLU A 131 27.60 -3.39 -34.46
CA GLU A 131 27.62 -2.10 -33.81
C GLU A 131 26.81 -2.09 -32.51
N ILE A 132 27.43 -1.62 -31.43
CA ILE A 132 26.74 -1.40 -30.14
C ILE A 132 25.80 -0.23 -30.34
N LEU A 133 24.64 -0.50 -30.93
CA LEU A 133 23.42 0.22 -30.62
C LEU A 133 23.10 -0.21 -29.20
N LEU A 134 23.33 0.69 -28.23
CA LEU A 134 22.71 0.59 -26.93
C LEU A 134 21.20 0.47 -27.19
N ALA A 135 20.68 -0.75 -27.06
CA ALA A 135 19.26 -0.95 -27.03
C ALA A 135 18.72 0.04 -25.96
N PRO A 136 17.67 0.80 -26.25
CA PRO A 136 17.04 1.61 -25.22
C PRO A 136 16.81 0.67 -24.04
N THR A 137 17.20 1.10 -22.85
CA THR A 137 16.91 0.38 -21.62
C THR A 137 15.39 0.23 -21.63
N GLN A 138 14.91 -0.91 -22.12
CA GLN A 138 13.54 -1.28 -21.89
C GLN A 138 13.45 -1.44 -20.39
N ILE A 139 12.88 -0.44 -19.72
CA ILE A 139 12.25 -0.65 -18.46
C ILE A 139 11.09 -1.58 -18.80
N GLN A 140 11.38 -2.88 -18.85
CA GLN A 140 10.32 -3.86 -18.77
C GLN A 140 9.68 -3.61 -17.43
N TYR A 141 8.55 -3.00 -17.48
CA TYR A 141 7.61 -2.95 -16.39
C TYR A 141 7.10 -4.40 -16.22
N GLN A 142 7.96 -5.27 -15.68
CA GLN A 142 7.49 -6.44 -14.99
C GLN A 142 6.82 -5.88 -13.73
N ASP A 143 5.50 -5.90 -13.69
CA ASP A 143 4.80 -6.08 -12.43
C ASP A 143 5.53 -7.27 -11.78
N ASN A 144 6.42 -6.95 -10.83
CA ASN A 144 7.33 -7.94 -10.27
C ASN A 144 6.49 -8.99 -9.51
N ALA A 145 6.01 -9.98 -10.26
CA ALA A 145 5.70 -11.27 -9.70
C ALA A 145 7.01 -11.84 -9.16
N GLY A 146 7.35 -11.52 -7.91
CA GLY A 146 8.59 -11.98 -7.30
C GLY A 146 9.45 -10.87 -6.69
N VAL A 147 8.84 -9.82 -6.12
CA VAL A 147 9.59 -8.88 -5.28
C VAL A 147 10.05 -9.65 -4.06
N SER A 148 11.35 -9.95 -4.00
CA SER A 148 12.00 -10.31 -2.75
C SER A 148 11.68 -9.21 -1.73
N PRO A 149 11.36 -9.54 -0.46
CA PRO A 149 11.06 -8.54 0.54
C PRO A 149 12.14 -7.48 0.50
N SER A 150 11.77 -6.24 0.26
CA SER A 150 12.71 -5.13 0.21
C SER A 150 13.33 -5.01 1.60
N GLN A 151 14.57 -5.42 1.77
CA GLN A 151 15.35 -5.23 3.00
C GLN A 151 15.78 -3.75 3.13
N SER A 152 14.91 -2.85 2.75
CA SER A 152 15.20 -1.42 2.69
C SER A 152 13.98 -0.62 3.12
N TYR A 153 14.23 0.51 3.74
CA TYR A 153 13.21 1.55 3.98
C TYR A 153 12.90 2.35 2.71
N ARG A 154 13.62 2.10 1.64
CA ARG A 154 13.36 2.73 0.35
C ARG A 154 12.27 1.94 -0.39
N ALA A 155 11.23 2.64 -0.78
CA ALA A 155 10.11 2.07 -1.51
C ALA A 155 10.52 1.47 -2.88
N ASN A 156 9.86 0.40 -3.26
CA ASN A 156 9.78 0.00 -4.65
C ASN A 156 8.85 0.95 -5.43
N PRO A 157 8.92 0.99 -6.77
CA PRO A 157 8.00 1.79 -7.57
C PRO A 157 6.54 1.57 -7.18
N VAL A 158 5.80 2.64 -6.96
CA VAL A 158 4.40 2.63 -6.49
C VAL A 158 3.40 2.55 -7.65
N SER A 159 3.61 1.62 -8.54
CA SER A 159 2.84 1.49 -9.78
C SER A 159 1.37 1.19 -9.57
N SER A 160 1.04 0.42 -8.55
CA SER A 160 -0.36 0.11 -8.21
C SER A 160 -1.11 1.35 -7.76
N THR A 161 -0.46 2.24 -7.03
CA THR A 161 -1.08 3.46 -6.49
C THR A 161 -1.20 4.58 -7.52
N THR A 162 -0.19 4.75 -8.36
CA THR A 162 -0.19 5.82 -9.40
C THR A 162 -0.79 5.36 -10.72
N ARG A 163 -0.92 4.05 -10.95
CA ARG A 163 -1.34 3.41 -12.21
C ARG A 163 -0.49 3.78 -13.45
N LEU A 164 0.43 4.69 -13.28
CA LEU A 164 1.52 5.04 -14.18
C LEU A 164 2.78 4.47 -13.57
N GLY A 165 3.63 3.80 -14.30
CA GLY A 165 4.85 3.16 -13.81
C GLY A 165 5.89 4.12 -13.19
N LEU A 166 5.45 5.07 -12.38
CA LEU A 166 6.27 6.12 -11.79
C LEU A 166 6.93 5.64 -10.50
N SER A 167 8.19 5.99 -10.34
CA SER A 167 8.85 5.94 -9.04
C SER A 167 8.26 7.01 -8.10
N ASP A 168 8.52 6.88 -6.80
CA ASP A 168 8.18 7.89 -5.80
C ASP A 168 8.72 9.28 -6.15
N LYS A 169 9.95 9.34 -6.71
CA LYS A 169 10.60 10.58 -7.15
C LYS A 169 9.93 11.23 -8.38
N GLU A 170 9.39 10.40 -9.27
CA GLU A 170 8.73 10.87 -10.51
C GLU A 170 7.25 11.20 -10.30
N THR A 171 6.69 10.79 -9.18
CA THR A 171 5.29 11.04 -8.86
C THR A 171 5.08 12.49 -8.43
N PRO A 172 4.25 13.29 -9.14
CA PRO A 172 4.08 14.72 -8.84
C PRO A 172 3.15 14.97 -7.64
N GLN A 173 3.00 13.99 -6.75
CA GLN A 173 2.20 14.05 -5.53
C GLN A 173 3.03 13.57 -4.36
N ALA A 174 2.69 14.03 -3.15
CA ALA A 174 3.33 13.52 -1.94
C ALA A 174 2.90 12.08 -1.69
N ILE A 175 3.85 11.18 -1.70
CA ILE A 175 3.67 9.77 -1.37
C ILE A 175 4.45 9.43 -0.10
N THR A 176 3.83 8.65 0.77
CA THR A 176 4.50 7.99 1.88
C THR A 176 4.38 6.48 1.66
N VAL A 177 5.49 5.77 1.75
CA VAL A 177 5.50 4.30 1.69
C VAL A 177 6.02 3.75 3.01
N VAL A 178 5.21 2.91 3.66
CA VAL A 178 5.62 2.11 4.81
C VAL A 178 5.99 0.73 4.29
N THR A 179 7.28 0.44 4.23
CA THR A 179 7.81 -0.80 3.63
C THR A 179 7.67 -1.98 4.59
N ARG A 180 7.79 -3.23 4.05
CA ARG A 180 7.80 -4.44 4.88
C ARG A 180 8.90 -4.40 5.94
N GLN A 181 10.11 -3.98 5.56
CA GLN A 181 11.23 -3.86 6.52
C GLN A 181 10.89 -2.90 7.66
N GLN A 182 10.28 -1.77 7.35
CA GLN A 182 9.84 -0.81 8.37
C GLN A 182 8.75 -1.39 9.27
N MET A 183 7.78 -2.11 8.68
CA MET A 183 6.74 -2.79 9.46
C MET A 183 7.33 -3.85 10.40
N ASP A 184 8.32 -4.60 9.94
CA ASP A 184 8.98 -5.64 10.73
C ASP A 184 9.82 -5.04 11.87
N ASP A 185 10.64 -4.04 11.58
CA ASP A 185 11.55 -3.43 12.55
C ASP A 185 10.81 -2.67 13.66
N PHE A 186 9.67 -2.05 13.33
CA PHE A 186 8.85 -1.30 14.27
C PHE A 186 7.64 -2.06 14.81
N GLN A 187 7.50 -3.36 14.45
CA GLN A 187 6.38 -4.21 14.87
C GLN A 187 5.01 -3.60 14.53
N LEU A 188 4.88 -3.05 13.31
CA LEU A 188 3.64 -2.45 12.83
C LEU A 188 2.72 -3.58 12.34
N ASN A 189 2.04 -4.23 13.27
CA ASN A 189 1.29 -5.45 13.01
C ASN A 189 -0.12 -5.20 12.47
N SER A 190 -0.59 -3.96 12.54
CA SER A 190 -1.93 -3.57 12.08
C SER A 190 -1.90 -2.37 11.13
N VAL A 191 -2.95 -2.21 10.32
CA VAL A 191 -3.14 -0.99 9.50
C VAL A 191 -3.09 0.27 10.35
N LYS A 192 -3.64 0.24 11.57
CA LYS A 192 -3.58 1.37 12.51
C LYS A 192 -2.14 1.76 12.83
N ASP A 193 -1.28 0.76 13.10
CA ASP A 193 0.12 1.00 13.44
C ASP A 193 0.91 1.50 12.23
N ALA A 194 0.69 0.90 11.06
CA ALA A 194 1.32 1.35 9.82
C ALA A 194 0.95 2.81 9.48
N LEU A 195 -0.32 3.17 9.59
CA LEU A 195 -0.78 4.52 9.28
C LEU A 195 -0.41 5.56 10.35
N ARG A 196 -0.21 5.17 11.62
CA ARG A 196 0.40 6.06 12.63
C ARG A 196 1.83 6.46 12.29
N ASN A 197 2.54 5.63 11.57
CA ASN A 197 3.89 5.92 11.09
C ASN A 197 3.93 6.72 9.77
N ALA A 198 2.78 6.89 9.10
CA ALA A 198 2.68 7.69 7.90
C ALA A 198 2.53 9.18 8.25
N PRO A 199 3.48 10.06 7.85
CA PRO A 199 3.36 11.50 8.06
C PRO A 199 2.03 12.05 7.52
N SER A 200 1.45 13.01 8.23
CA SER A 200 0.18 13.67 7.87
C SER A 200 -1.06 12.77 7.91
N VAL A 201 -0.97 11.57 8.44
CA VAL A 201 -2.13 10.74 8.77
C VAL A 201 -2.39 10.77 10.26
N THR A 202 -3.63 11.02 10.63
CA THR A 202 -4.11 10.92 12.02
C THR A 202 -5.00 9.70 12.14
N VAL A 203 -4.74 8.88 13.13
CA VAL A 203 -5.53 7.69 13.45
C VAL A 203 -6.48 8.05 14.59
N GLU A 204 -7.77 8.08 14.31
CA GLU A 204 -8.83 8.44 15.24
C GLU A 204 -9.57 7.18 15.68
N GLN A 205 -9.31 6.74 16.89
CA GLN A 205 -9.97 5.60 17.46
C GLN A 205 -11.20 6.09 18.23
N PHE A 206 -12.42 5.72 17.76
CA PHE A 206 -13.67 6.15 18.38
C PHE A 206 -13.91 5.42 19.69
N GLU A 207 -13.60 4.13 19.71
CA GLU A 207 -13.59 3.24 20.86
C GLU A 207 -12.63 2.07 20.59
N THR A 208 -12.83 0.93 21.24
CA THR A 208 -11.90 -0.21 21.14
C THR A 208 -11.75 -0.76 19.72
N ASP A 209 -12.84 -0.79 18.92
CA ASP A 209 -12.88 -1.59 17.68
C ASP A 209 -13.21 -0.80 16.41
N ARG A 210 -13.54 0.50 16.50
CA ARG A 210 -13.74 1.36 15.32
C ARG A 210 -12.67 2.43 15.22
N THR A 211 -12.06 2.50 14.05
CA THR A 211 -10.99 3.46 13.75
C THR A 211 -11.27 4.19 12.46
N ALA A 212 -11.21 5.52 12.49
CA ALA A 212 -11.17 6.36 11.31
C ALA A 212 -9.75 6.89 11.09
N PHE A 213 -9.49 7.26 9.86
CA PHE A 213 -8.22 7.84 9.46
C PHE A 213 -8.47 9.18 8.79
N THR A 214 -7.68 10.19 9.14
CA THR A 214 -7.80 11.51 8.55
C THR A 214 -6.45 11.98 8.03
N SER A 215 -6.47 12.77 6.98
CA SER A 215 -5.30 13.45 6.44
C SER A 215 -5.66 14.87 6.07
N ARG A 216 -4.86 15.84 6.52
CA ARG A 216 -5.09 17.27 6.24
C ARG A 216 -6.48 17.76 6.68
N GLY A 217 -7.07 17.16 7.72
CA GLY A 217 -8.39 17.50 8.24
C GLY A 217 -9.57 16.86 7.50
N PHE A 218 -9.33 16.03 6.49
CA PHE A 218 -10.35 15.29 5.76
C PHE A 218 -10.27 13.79 6.06
N LYS A 219 -11.40 13.11 6.11
CA LYS A 219 -11.48 11.67 6.32
C LYS A 219 -10.89 10.92 5.13
N ILE A 220 -10.10 9.89 5.39
CA ILE A 220 -9.61 8.97 4.36
C ILE A 220 -10.69 7.93 4.12
N GLU A 221 -11.31 7.96 2.96
CA GLU A 221 -12.34 7.00 2.54
C GLU A 221 -11.84 6.03 1.46
N ASN A 222 -10.78 6.43 0.73
CA ASN A 222 -10.22 5.64 -0.35
C ASN A 222 -9.19 4.65 0.19
N PHE A 223 -9.61 3.39 0.32
CA PHE A 223 -8.75 2.26 0.59
C PHE A 223 -8.71 1.35 -0.63
N GLU A 224 -7.51 0.89 -0.96
CA GLU A 224 -7.24 0.02 -2.10
C GLU A 224 -6.42 -1.19 -1.65
N PHE A 225 -6.61 -2.30 -2.35
CA PHE A 225 -5.79 -3.49 -2.24
C PHE A 225 -5.20 -3.78 -3.62
N ASP A 226 -3.87 -3.68 -3.75
CA ASP A 226 -3.16 -3.73 -5.05
C ASP A 226 -3.73 -2.76 -6.10
N GLY A 227 -4.12 -1.56 -5.67
CA GLY A 227 -4.73 -0.54 -6.52
C GLY A 227 -6.22 -0.74 -6.82
N MET A 228 -6.85 -1.81 -6.33
CA MET A 228 -8.28 -2.07 -6.47
C MET A 228 -9.06 -1.44 -5.31
N SER A 229 -10.02 -0.59 -5.61
CA SER A 229 -10.82 0.07 -4.57
C SER A 229 -11.70 -0.94 -3.82
N LEU A 230 -11.44 -1.10 -2.54
CA LEU A 230 -12.23 -1.87 -1.56
C LEU A 230 -12.33 -1.02 -0.28
N PRO A 231 -13.12 0.06 -0.30
CA PRO A 231 -13.20 0.99 0.82
C PRO A 231 -13.85 0.34 2.04
N PHE A 232 -13.45 0.78 3.23
CA PHE A 232 -14.18 0.46 4.44
C PHE A 232 -15.52 1.20 4.47
N SER A 233 -16.58 0.53 4.86
CA SER A 233 -17.91 1.11 4.89
C SER A 233 -17.95 2.37 5.74
N GLY A 234 -18.45 3.46 5.19
CA GLY A 234 -18.43 4.77 5.85
C GLY A 234 -17.02 5.28 6.18
N GLY A 235 -15.95 4.74 5.57
CA GLY A 235 -14.55 5.11 5.83
C GLY A 235 -14.09 4.78 7.26
N VAL A 236 -14.67 3.77 7.90
CA VAL A 236 -14.34 3.32 9.25
C VAL A 236 -13.87 1.87 9.20
N LEU A 237 -12.66 1.62 9.67
CA LEU A 237 -12.19 0.27 9.90
C LEU A 237 -12.88 -0.30 11.13
N VAL A 238 -13.53 -1.43 10.97
CA VAL A 238 -14.18 -2.21 12.03
C VAL A 238 -13.34 -3.45 12.34
N GLY A 239 -13.03 -3.64 13.61
CA GLY A 239 -12.03 -4.62 14.04
C GLY A 239 -10.62 -4.15 13.74
N ASP A 240 -9.70 -5.07 13.52
CA ASP A 240 -8.34 -4.76 13.11
C ASP A 240 -8.02 -5.39 11.75
N GLN A 241 -7.16 -4.76 10.97
CA GLN A 241 -6.61 -5.31 9.74
C GLN A 241 -5.15 -5.64 9.98
N ASP A 242 -4.83 -6.93 9.98
CA ASP A 242 -3.47 -7.42 10.17
C ASP A 242 -2.59 -7.15 8.94
N MET A 243 -1.31 -6.85 9.19
CA MET A 243 -0.33 -6.50 8.15
C MET A 243 0.50 -7.66 7.64
N THR A 244 0.30 -8.89 8.12
CA THR A 244 1.13 -10.05 7.75
C THR A 244 1.09 -10.37 6.26
N GLU A 245 -0.04 -10.19 5.59
CA GLU A 245 -0.22 -10.47 4.16
C GLU A 245 0.31 -9.36 3.23
N PHE A 246 0.70 -8.19 3.77
CA PHE A 246 1.07 -7.03 2.97
C PHE A 246 2.57 -6.81 2.93
N GLU A 247 3.07 -6.40 1.77
CA GLU A 247 4.47 -6.06 1.50
C GLU A 247 4.76 -4.60 1.81
N GLN A 248 3.80 -3.72 1.53
CA GLN A 248 3.91 -2.28 1.80
C GLN A 248 2.55 -1.63 1.92
N VAL A 249 2.55 -0.43 2.50
CA VAL A 249 1.39 0.48 2.55
C VAL A 249 1.79 1.79 1.88
N ASP A 250 1.08 2.13 0.82
CA ASP A 250 1.28 3.39 0.12
C ASP A 250 0.21 4.38 0.54
N VAL A 251 0.61 5.59 0.91
CA VAL A 251 -0.30 6.69 1.22
C VAL A 251 -0.05 7.81 0.23
N LEU A 252 -0.94 7.97 -0.71
CA LEU A 252 -0.92 9.06 -1.68
C LEU A 252 -1.74 10.23 -1.14
N HIS A 253 -1.06 11.33 -0.80
CA HIS A 253 -1.68 12.48 -0.15
C HIS A 253 -2.35 13.44 -1.11
N GLY A 254 -3.54 13.89 -0.77
CA GLY A 254 -4.32 14.86 -1.53
C GLY A 254 -5.35 14.23 -2.44
N ALA A 255 -5.95 15.05 -3.31
CA ALA A 255 -6.96 14.59 -4.26
C ALA A 255 -6.35 13.64 -5.29
N ASN A 256 -6.86 12.43 -5.38
CA ASN A 256 -6.44 11.40 -6.32
C ASN A 256 -7.56 11.02 -7.31
N GLY A 257 -8.38 11.99 -7.69
CA GLY A 257 -9.56 11.76 -8.55
C GLY A 257 -9.24 11.11 -9.89
N LEU A 258 -8.02 11.31 -10.42
CA LEU A 258 -7.57 10.67 -11.64
C LEU A 258 -7.41 9.16 -11.48
N MET A 259 -6.87 8.73 -10.35
CA MET A 259 -6.47 7.33 -10.14
C MET A 259 -7.50 6.54 -9.34
N SER A 260 -8.04 7.08 -8.24
CA SER A 260 -8.95 6.36 -7.34
C SER A 260 -10.44 6.70 -7.52
N GLY A 261 -10.79 7.72 -8.30
CA GLY A 261 -12.18 8.12 -8.55
C GLY A 261 -12.67 9.24 -7.65
N THR A 262 -13.83 9.06 -7.01
CA THR A 262 -14.39 10.05 -6.07
C THR A 262 -13.71 9.93 -4.72
N GLY A 263 -13.50 11.04 -4.05
CA GLY A 263 -12.98 11.09 -2.68
C GLY A 263 -12.60 12.50 -2.27
N ASP A 264 -12.51 12.69 -0.97
CA ASP A 264 -12.05 13.93 -0.39
C ASP A 264 -10.56 14.19 -0.68
N PRO A 265 -10.08 15.44 -0.61
CA PRO A 265 -8.68 15.77 -0.80
C PRO A 265 -7.81 15.36 0.40
N SER A 266 -8.06 14.21 0.97
CA SER A 266 -7.39 13.63 2.13
C SER A 266 -6.15 12.83 1.72
N ALA A 267 -6.36 11.56 1.46
CA ALA A 267 -5.38 10.61 0.93
C ALA A 267 -6.06 9.38 0.34
N THR A 268 -5.31 8.62 -0.47
CA THR A 268 -5.63 7.24 -0.85
C THR A 268 -4.63 6.32 -0.16
N VAL A 269 -5.11 5.29 0.53
CA VAL A 269 -4.29 4.26 1.17
C VAL A 269 -4.37 2.99 0.35
N ASN A 270 -3.24 2.51 -0.16
CA ASN A 270 -3.15 1.27 -0.90
C ASN A 270 -2.33 0.24 -0.13
N LEU A 271 -2.94 -0.91 0.12
CA LEU A 271 -2.33 -2.06 0.78
C LEU A 271 -1.83 -3.03 -0.29
N VAL A 272 -0.52 -3.12 -0.47
CA VAL A 272 0.11 -3.96 -1.49
C VAL A 272 0.38 -5.34 -0.89
N ARG A 273 -0.22 -6.38 -1.47
CA ARG A 273 -0.10 -7.76 -0.99
C ARG A 273 1.25 -8.36 -1.36
N LYS A 274 1.74 -9.23 -0.51
CA LYS A 274 2.86 -10.12 -0.82
C LYS A 274 2.48 -11.03 -1.98
N ARG A 275 3.45 -11.32 -2.86
CA ARG A 275 3.28 -12.21 -4.03
C ARG A 275 4.06 -13.51 -3.84
N PRO A 276 3.70 -14.63 -4.52
CA PRO A 276 4.53 -15.81 -4.58
C PRO A 276 5.92 -15.51 -5.16
N THR A 277 6.97 -16.14 -4.63
CA THR A 277 8.37 -15.88 -4.97
C THR A 277 8.95 -16.96 -5.89
N ASP A 278 9.93 -16.58 -6.72
CA ASP A 278 10.61 -17.52 -7.63
C ASP A 278 11.58 -18.45 -6.89
N THR A 279 12.03 -18.06 -5.71
CA THR A 279 12.90 -18.85 -4.84
C THR A 279 12.19 -19.21 -3.55
N PHE A 280 12.53 -20.36 -2.99
CA PHE A 280 11.97 -20.79 -1.72
C PHE A 280 12.37 -19.82 -0.60
N GLN A 281 11.37 -19.35 0.13
CA GLN A 281 11.51 -18.49 1.31
C GLN A 281 10.60 -19.02 2.41
N ALA A 282 11.10 -19.00 3.64
CA ALA A 282 10.32 -19.35 4.81
C ALA A 282 10.69 -18.39 5.96
N ARG A 283 9.67 -17.86 6.61
CA ARG A 283 9.82 -16.97 7.74
C ARG A 283 8.90 -17.38 8.88
N VAL A 284 9.40 -17.30 10.09
CA VAL A 284 8.64 -17.49 11.32
C VAL A 284 8.85 -16.26 12.19
N ASP A 285 7.77 -15.63 12.58
CA ASP A 285 7.76 -14.48 13.47
C ASP A 285 7.12 -14.87 14.79
N SER A 286 7.72 -14.50 15.91
CA SER A 286 7.12 -14.65 17.23
C SER A 286 7.43 -13.46 18.11
N SER A 287 6.44 -12.98 18.83
CA SER A 287 6.65 -11.91 19.81
C SER A 287 5.81 -12.14 21.06
N VAL A 288 6.29 -11.61 22.18
CA VAL A 288 5.58 -11.50 23.44
C VAL A 288 5.70 -10.07 23.94
N GLY A 289 4.65 -9.53 24.51
CA GLY A 289 4.57 -8.12 24.89
C GLY A 289 3.82 -7.90 26.21
N SER A 290 3.65 -6.63 26.55
CA SER A 290 2.85 -6.20 27.69
C SER A 290 1.39 -6.67 27.53
N TRP A 291 0.70 -6.82 28.67
CA TRP A 291 -0.70 -7.29 28.74
C TRP A 291 -0.92 -8.66 28.10
N ASP A 292 0.02 -9.59 28.34
CA ASP A 292 -0.03 -10.96 27.81
C ASP A 292 -0.13 -11.05 26.29
N ASN A 293 0.29 -10.02 25.57
CA ASN A 293 0.29 -10.05 24.12
C ASN A 293 1.25 -11.12 23.60
N ARG A 294 0.75 -11.96 22.68
CA ARG A 294 1.50 -13.05 22.05
C ARG A 294 1.13 -13.11 20.58
N ARG A 295 2.15 -13.08 19.74
CA ARG A 295 1.99 -13.21 18.30
C ARG A 295 2.86 -14.34 17.77
N LEU A 296 2.31 -15.08 16.82
CA LEU A 296 3.02 -16.11 16.05
C LEU A 296 2.60 -15.99 14.59
N GLY A 297 3.56 -15.92 13.69
CA GLY A 297 3.35 -15.84 12.25
C GLY A 297 4.21 -16.83 11.48
N PHE A 298 3.68 -17.31 10.34
CA PHE A 298 4.38 -18.15 9.37
C PHE A 298 4.12 -17.61 7.98
N ASP A 299 5.18 -17.53 7.17
CA ASP A 299 5.13 -17.08 5.78
C ASP A 299 6.07 -17.97 4.96
N VAL A 300 5.52 -18.77 4.08
CA VAL A 300 6.27 -19.70 3.22
C VAL A 300 5.90 -19.46 1.78
N SER A 301 6.90 -19.28 0.92
CA SER A 301 6.71 -19.00 -0.50
C SER A 301 7.78 -19.70 -1.35
N GLY A 302 7.44 -20.01 -2.59
CA GLY A 302 8.40 -20.56 -3.56
C GLY A 302 7.75 -21.31 -4.71
N PRO A 303 8.59 -21.87 -5.62
CA PRO A 303 8.12 -22.67 -6.74
C PRO A 303 7.50 -24.00 -6.25
N LEU A 304 6.36 -24.34 -6.83
CA LEU A 304 5.63 -25.58 -6.60
C LEU A 304 5.85 -26.60 -7.73
N SER A 305 6.37 -26.16 -8.88
CA SER A 305 6.75 -26.99 -10.02
C SER A 305 8.24 -26.98 -10.24
N GLN A 306 8.77 -28.03 -10.86
CA GLN A 306 10.21 -28.10 -11.21
C GLN A 306 10.62 -27.05 -12.26
N SER A 307 9.70 -26.65 -13.12
CA SER A 307 9.93 -25.59 -14.12
C SER A 307 9.85 -24.17 -13.55
N GLY A 308 9.38 -24.02 -12.31
CA GLY A 308 9.18 -22.70 -11.70
C GLY A 308 7.93 -21.94 -12.17
N ASN A 309 7.20 -22.47 -13.16
CA ASN A 309 6.02 -21.81 -13.73
C ASN A 309 4.76 -21.86 -12.84
N VAL A 310 4.80 -22.60 -11.73
CA VAL A 310 3.78 -22.58 -10.69
C VAL A 310 4.45 -22.23 -9.38
N ARG A 311 4.03 -21.14 -8.77
CA ARG A 311 4.56 -20.64 -7.50
C ARG A 311 3.43 -20.47 -6.50
N GLY A 312 3.74 -20.67 -5.23
CA GLY A 312 2.77 -20.54 -4.16
C GLY A 312 3.30 -19.75 -2.98
N ARG A 313 2.38 -19.16 -2.22
CA ARG A 313 2.67 -18.55 -0.93
C ARG A 313 1.56 -18.88 0.05
N PHE A 314 1.94 -19.25 1.24
CA PHE A 314 1.02 -19.47 2.37
C PHE A 314 1.47 -18.61 3.53
N ILE A 315 0.52 -17.84 4.10
CA ILE A 315 0.75 -16.92 5.20
C ILE A 315 -0.29 -17.22 6.27
N THR A 316 0.14 -17.29 7.53
CA THR A 316 -0.78 -17.34 8.66
C THR A 316 -0.21 -16.58 9.83
N SER A 317 -1.09 -15.97 10.62
CA SER A 317 -0.73 -15.33 11.89
C SER A 317 -1.82 -15.53 12.93
N HIS A 318 -1.39 -15.60 14.18
CA HIS A 318 -2.23 -15.57 15.36
C HIS A 318 -1.69 -14.51 16.31
N ASP A 319 -2.52 -13.55 16.68
CA ASP A 319 -2.23 -12.48 17.62
C ASP A 319 -3.29 -12.48 18.71
N LYS A 320 -2.88 -12.49 19.97
CA LYS A 320 -3.79 -12.48 21.12
C LYS A 320 -3.18 -11.73 22.28
N GLY A 321 -3.98 -10.87 22.89
CA GLY A 321 -3.53 -10.11 24.04
C GLY A 321 -4.68 -9.40 24.76
N ASN A 322 -4.33 -8.85 25.92
CA ASN A 322 -5.17 -7.90 26.64
C ASN A 322 -4.78 -6.46 26.27
N SER A 323 -5.33 -5.49 26.97
CA SER A 323 -5.02 -4.07 26.82
C SER A 323 -4.73 -3.43 28.16
N TYR A 324 -4.28 -2.19 28.16
CA TYR A 324 -4.26 -1.36 29.36
C TYR A 324 -5.66 -1.04 29.89
N LEU A 325 -6.70 -1.19 29.07
CA LEU A 325 -8.10 -1.02 29.47
C LEU A 325 -8.57 -2.26 30.22
N ASP A 326 -9.25 -2.06 31.34
CA ASP A 326 -9.87 -3.14 32.09
C ASP A 326 -10.92 -3.85 31.23
N GLN A 327 -11.02 -5.17 31.36
CA GLN A 327 -11.93 -6.07 30.65
C GLN A 327 -11.63 -6.29 29.15
N TYR A 328 -10.83 -5.43 28.50
CA TYR A 328 -10.61 -5.51 27.06
C TYR A 328 -9.48 -6.46 26.69
N GLY A 329 -9.78 -7.38 25.79
CA GLY A 329 -8.80 -8.27 25.13
C GLY A 329 -9.14 -8.43 23.66
N HIS A 330 -8.14 -8.85 22.88
CA HIS A 330 -8.29 -9.07 21.43
C HIS A 330 -7.65 -10.37 20.98
N GLU A 331 -8.16 -10.92 19.88
CA GLU A 331 -7.60 -12.06 19.19
C GLU A 331 -7.79 -11.88 17.67
N VAL A 332 -6.70 -11.94 16.91
CA VAL A 332 -6.72 -11.83 15.44
C VAL A 332 -6.05 -13.06 14.84
N ASN A 333 -6.76 -13.70 13.92
CA ASN A 333 -6.28 -14.87 13.18
C ASN A 333 -6.34 -14.58 11.70
N VAL A 334 -5.23 -14.81 10.97
CA VAL A 334 -5.13 -14.64 9.52
C VAL A 334 -4.68 -15.94 8.88
N ALA A 335 -5.28 -16.29 7.76
CA ALA A 335 -4.80 -17.33 6.86
C ALA A 335 -4.97 -16.86 5.41
N ALA A 336 -3.88 -16.86 4.66
CA ALA A 336 -3.86 -16.45 3.25
C ALA A 336 -3.11 -17.46 2.39
N GLY A 337 -3.65 -17.75 1.21
CA GLY A 337 -3.02 -18.59 0.20
C GLY A 337 -3.02 -17.89 -1.16
N LEU A 338 -1.88 -17.89 -1.85
CA LEU A 338 -1.71 -17.30 -3.17
C LEU A 338 -1.03 -18.30 -4.10
N LEU A 339 -1.47 -18.33 -5.35
CA LEU A 339 -0.87 -19.13 -6.41
C LEU A 339 -0.64 -18.23 -7.63
N ALA A 340 0.52 -18.36 -8.25
CA ALA A 340 0.86 -17.74 -9.52
C ALA A 340 1.18 -18.83 -10.54
N PHE A 341 0.62 -18.71 -11.74
CA PHE A 341 0.75 -19.61 -12.85
C PHE A 341 1.28 -18.83 -14.05
N ASP A 342 2.49 -19.10 -14.49
CA ASP A 342 2.99 -18.62 -15.77
C ASP A 342 2.42 -19.55 -16.86
N LEU A 343 1.34 -19.10 -17.50
CA LEU A 343 0.61 -19.85 -18.53
C LEU A 343 1.39 -19.88 -19.85
N SER A 344 2.17 -18.84 -20.10
CA SER A 344 3.11 -18.67 -21.18
C SER A 344 4.24 -17.74 -20.74
N GLU A 345 5.21 -17.45 -21.62
CA GLU A 345 6.25 -16.42 -21.36
C GLU A 345 5.65 -15.01 -21.24
N ALA A 346 4.46 -14.78 -21.77
CA ALA A 346 3.76 -13.51 -21.79
C ALA A 346 2.62 -13.42 -20.77
N ASP A 347 2.08 -14.55 -20.29
CA ASP A 347 0.85 -14.61 -19.51
C ASP A 347 1.10 -15.16 -18.11
N THR A 348 0.74 -14.39 -17.10
CA THR A 348 0.72 -14.82 -15.69
C THR A 348 -0.66 -14.67 -15.10
N LEU A 349 -1.21 -15.75 -14.54
CA LEU A 349 -2.43 -15.76 -13.74
C LEU A 349 -2.05 -15.86 -12.27
N THR A 350 -2.48 -14.87 -11.47
CA THR A 350 -2.35 -14.91 -10.00
C THR A 350 -3.72 -15.00 -9.35
N VAL A 351 -3.90 -15.93 -8.44
CA VAL A 351 -5.12 -16.05 -7.64
C VAL A 351 -4.77 -16.06 -6.16
N GLY A 352 -5.65 -15.52 -5.33
CA GLY A 352 -5.44 -15.52 -3.89
C GLY A 352 -6.74 -15.51 -3.12
N PHE A 353 -6.65 -16.06 -1.91
CA PHE A 353 -7.71 -16.05 -0.92
C PHE A 353 -7.13 -15.75 0.46
N THR A 354 -7.81 -14.88 1.21
CA THR A 354 -7.47 -14.54 2.60
C THR A 354 -8.72 -14.62 3.46
N GLN A 355 -8.58 -15.21 4.63
CA GLN A 355 -9.55 -15.13 5.71
C GLN A 355 -8.89 -14.51 6.93
N GLN A 356 -9.53 -13.51 7.51
CA GLN A 356 -9.18 -12.92 8.79
C GLN A 356 -10.37 -12.99 9.74
N ASN A 357 -10.13 -13.42 10.97
CA ASN A 357 -11.08 -13.34 12.07
C ASN A 357 -10.49 -12.40 13.12
N SER A 358 -11.22 -11.39 13.51
CA SER A 358 -10.86 -10.43 14.58
C SER A 358 -11.95 -10.47 15.63
N TYR A 359 -11.59 -10.86 16.84
CA TYR A 359 -12.48 -10.94 17.98
C TYR A 359 -11.94 -10.11 19.12
N SER A 360 -12.81 -9.35 19.77
CA SER A 360 -12.49 -8.66 21.02
C SER A 360 -13.59 -8.89 22.06
N ASN A 361 -13.17 -9.04 23.30
CA ASN A 361 -14.04 -9.08 24.46
C ASN A 361 -13.86 -7.80 25.30
N GLY A 362 -14.86 -7.45 26.10
CA GLY A 362 -14.83 -6.21 26.86
C GLY A 362 -14.88 -4.98 25.97
N SER A 363 -15.36 -5.12 24.74
CA SER A 363 -15.47 -4.03 23.77
C SER A 363 -16.37 -2.91 24.29
N THR A 364 -15.97 -1.68 24.01
CA THR A 364 -16.72 -0.49 24.41
C THR A 364 -17.50 0.10 23.25
N TRP A 365 -18.62 0.75 23.53
CA TRP A 365 -19.30 1.61 22.60
C TRP A 365 -19.16 3.06 23.04
N GLY A 366 -18.32 3.82 22.30
CA GLY A 366 -17.94 5.17 22.68
C GLY A 366 -16.85 5.22 23.76
N ALA A 367 -16.51 6.42 24.17
CA ALA A 367 -15.47 6.69 25.16
C ALA A 367 -16.03 6.83 26.57
N LEU A 368 -15.13 6.91 27.55
CA LEU A 368 -15.49 7.26 28.92
C LEU A 368 -16.17 8.64 28.97
N PRO A 369 -17.34 8.77 29.61
CA PRO A 369 -18.00 10.06 29.77
C PRO A 369 -17.17 11.01 30.64
N ILE A 370 -17.04 12.25 30.23
CA ILE A 370 -16.26 13.27 30.96
C ILE A 370 -17.08 14.09 31.96
N ALA A 371 -18.40 14.11 31.80
CA ALA A 371 -19.32 14.87 32.65
C ALA A 371 -20.68 14.15 32.74
N ASP A 372 -21.41 14.42 33.82
CA ASP A 372 -22.83 14.05 34.00
C ASP A 372 -23.79 15.00 33.27
N TYR A 373 -25.09 14.75 33.34
CA TYR A 373 -26.12 15.62 32.74
C TYR A 373 -26.17 17.04 33.30
N GLN A 374 -25.69 17.26 34.53
CA GLN A 374 -25.60 18.58 35.12
C GLN A 374 -24.32 19.32 34.72
N GLY A 375 -23.43 18.69 33.98
CA GLY A 375 -22.14 19.24 33.58
C GLY A 375 -21.04 19.08 34.63
N ASN A 376 -21.26 18.32 35.69
CA ASN A 376 -20.25 18.04 36.70
C ASN A 376 -19.24 17.05 36.12
N ARG A 377 -17.95 17.34 36.32
CA ARG A 377 -16.88 16.49 35.82
C ARG A 377 -16.82 15.16 36.57
N ILE A 378 -16.77 14.07 35.81
CA ILE A 378 -16.55 12.72 36.35
C ILE A 378 -15.04 12.50 36.53
N HIS A 379 -14.62 12.00 37.68
CA HIS A 379 -13.24 11.69 38.02
C HIS A 379 -13.04 10.18 38.04
N TYR A 380 -12.11 9.70 37.20
CA TYR A 380 -11.72 8.31 37.17
C TYR A 380 -10.44 8.08 37.98
N SER A 381 -10.43 7.04 38.80
CA SER A 381 -9.29 6.70 39.67
C SER A 381 -8.14 6.04 38.92
N SER A 382 -8.43 5.44 37.75
CA SER A 382 -7.45 4.71 36.96
C SER A 382 -7.51 5.11 35.47
N ARG A 383 -6.37 5.04 34.81
CA ARG A 383 -6.27 5.13 33.35
C ARG A 383 -6.75 3.86 32.63
N SER A 384 -6.88 2.75 33.37
CA SER A 384 -7.40 1.48 32.86
C SER A 384 -8.93 1.43 32.86
N SER A 385 -9.61 2.44 33.46
CA SER A 385 -11.09 2.48 33.53
C SER A 385 -11.71 2.27 32.15
N SER A 386 -12.71 1.42 32.09
CA SER A 386 -13.42 1.04 30.87
C SER A 386 -14.91 0.89 31.17
N VAL A 387 -15.75 1.14 30.19
CA VAL A 387 -17.18 0.80 30.23
C VAL A 387 -17.47 -0.59 29.64
N GLY A 388 -16.44 -1.27 29.13
CA GLY A 388 -16.54 -2.64 28.64
C GLY A 388 -17.01 -3.59 29.75
N GLN A 389 -17.79 -4.60 29.37
CA GLN A 389 -18.27 -5.63 30.29
C GLN A 389 -17.72 -6.99 29.86
N PRO A 390 -17.54 -7.97 30.74
CA PRO A 390 -17.05 -9.30 30.36
C PRO A 390 -17.89 -10.01 29.28
N TRP A 391 -19.15 -9.59 29.11
CA TRP A 391 -20.08 -10.13 28.13
C TRP A 391 -20.19 -9.28 26.85
N THR A 392 -19.57 -8.11 26.78
CA THR A 392 -19.49 -7.33 25.54
C THR A 392 -18.42 -7.88 24.62
N TYR A 393 -18.67 -7.83 23.32
CA TYR A 393 -17.75 -8.34 22.31
C TYR A 393 -17.94 -7.66 20.97
N TRP A 394 -16.91 -7.78 20.14
CA TRP A 394 -16.95 -7.44 18.72
C TRP A 394 -16.29 -8.58 17.93
N ASP A 395 -17.06 -9.27 17.12
CA ASP A 395 -16.62 -10.38 16.27
C ASP A 395 -16.73 -9.97 14.80
N VAL A 396 -15.60 -10.00 14.07
CA VAL A 396 -15.51 -9.60 12.66
C VAL A 396 -14.81 -10.69 11.88
N LYS A 397 -15.49 -11.23 10.87
CA LYS A 397 -14.92 -12.18 9.94
C LYS A 397 -14.86 -11.57 8.55
N THR A 398 -13.64 -11.43 8.01
CA THR A 398 -13.39 -10.89 6.68
C THR A 398 -12.81 -11.96 5.77
N GLN A 399 -13.37 -12.14 4.59
CA GLN A 399 -12.90 -13.03 3.54
C GLN A 399 -12.65 -12.19 2.28
N ARG A 400 -11.47 -12.36 1.67
CA ARG A 400 -11.10 -11.69 0.42
C ARG A 400 -10.61 -12.72 -0.58
N ALA A 401 -11.00 -12.56 -1.85
CA ALA A 401 -10.51 -13.37 -2.94
C ALA A 401 -10.21 -12.48 -4.14
N PHE A 402 -9.21 -12.85 -4.93
CA PHE A 402 -8.92 -12.15 -6.19
C PHE A 402 -8.38 -13.11 -7.25
N ALA A 403 -8.52 -12.69 -8.49
CA ALA A 403 -7.86 -13.27 -9.66
C ALA A 403 -7.34 -12.14 -10.54
N GLU A 404 -6.09 -12.23 -10.96
CA GLU A 404 -5.38 -11.25 -11.77
C GLU A 404 -4.69 -11.97 -12.94
N LEU A 405 -5.02 -11.57 -14.15
CA LEU A 405 -4.36 -12.04 -15.37
C LEU A 405 -3.57 -10.89 -15.96
N THR A 406 -2.27 -11.08 -16.10
CA THR A 406 -1.36 -10.13 -16.74
C THR A 406 -0.85 -10.71 -18.04
N HIS A 407 -0.85 -9.90 -19.11
CA HIS A 407 -0.25 -10.24 -20.40
C HIS A 407 0.78 -9.17 -20.80
N ALA A 408 1.98 -9.59 -21.13
CA ALA A 408 3.06 -8.75 -21.64
C ALA A 408 3.16 -8.89 -23.16
N PHE A 409 3.00 -7.79 -23.89
CA PHE A 409 3.11 -7.76 -25.35
C PHE A 409 4.56 -7.51 -25.78
N ASP A 410 4.98 -8.05 -26.92
CA ASP A 410 6.33 -7.89 -27.47
C ASP A 410 6.74 -6.43 -27.71
N ASN A 411 5.79 -5.53 -27.87
CA ASN A 411 6.00 -4.10 -28.12
C ASN A 411 6.15 -3.26 -26.83
N GLY A 412 6.30 -3.90 -25.68
CA GLY A 412 6.43 -3.26 -24.37
C GLY A 412 5.11 -2.82 -23.73
N TRP A 413 3.97 -3.13 -24.32
CA TRP A 413 2.66 -2.94 -23.70
C TRP A 413 2.36 -4.07 -22.71
N SER A 414 1.54 -3.79 -21.73
CA SER A 414 0.99 -4.79 -20.80
C SER A 414 -0.49 -4.59 -20.61
N SER A 415 -1.23 -5.68 -20.45
CA SER A 415 -2.62 -5.63 -20.01
C SER A 415 -2.78 -6.39 -18.72
N THR A 416 -3.63 -5.87 -17.83
CA THR A 416 -3.99 -6.51 -16.57
C THR A 416 -5.50 -6.54 -16.44
N LEU A 417 -6.04 -7.72 -16.17
CA LEU A 417 -7.45 -7.91 -15.82
C LEU A 417 -7.51 -8.44 -14.39
N THR A 418 -8.12 -7.69 -13.48
CA THR A 418 -8.26 -8.07 -12.09
C THR A 418 -9.73 -8.11 -11.69
N VAL A 419 -10.11 -9.15 -10.96
CA VAL A 419 -11.40 -9.25 -10.27
C VAL A 419 -11.10 -9.55 -8.80
N ALA A 420 -11.69 -8.79 -7.89
CA ALA A 420 -11.56 -9.01 -6.46
C ALA A 420 -12.92 -8.92 -5.77
N GLY A 421 -13.07 -9.67 -4.70
CA GLY A 421 -14.26 -9.65 -3.85
C GLY A 421 -13.88 -9.68 -2.38
N MET A 422 -14.74 -9.05 -1.57
CA MET A 422 -14.66 -9.09 -0.12
C MET A 422 -16.03 -9.41 0.46
N LYS A 423 -16.04 -10.23 1.49
CA LYS A 423 -17.19 -10.44 2.35
C LYS A 423 -16.77 -10.21 3.79
N GLN A 424 -17.52 -9.39 4.51
CA GLN A 424 -17.33 -9.15 5.93
C GLN A 424 -18.65 -9.40 6.67
N ASP A 425 -18.59 -10.26 7.68
CA ASP A 425 -19.68 -10.51 8.62
C ASP A 425 -19.22 -9.94 9.98
N SER A 426 -20.07 -9.20 10.67
CA SER A 426 -19.80 -8.68 12.02
C SER A 426 -20.98 -8.95 12.95
N ASP A 427 -20.66 -9.32 14.19
CA ASP A 427 -21.61 -9.47 15.29
C ASP A 427 -21.06 -8.74 16.52
N THR A 428 -21.80 -7.81 17.03
CA THR A 428 -21.38 -6.98 18.17
C THR A 428 -22.42 -6.98 19.25
N LYS A 429 -21.98 -7.00 20.49
CA LYS A 429 -22.84 -6.77 21.65
C LYS A 429 -22.13 -5.81 22.59
N MET A 430 -22.73 -4.68 22.83
CA MET A 430 -22.06 -3.56 23.46
C MET A 430 -22.96 -2.86 24.48
N LEU A 431 -22.31 -2.13 25.38
CA LEU A 431 -22.93 -1.22 26.34
C LEU A 431 -22.45 0.20 26.08
N TYR A 432 -23.39 1.13 25.98
CA TYR A 432 -23.11 2.57 25.98
C TYR A 432 -23.56 3.17 27.32
N ALA A 433 -22.61 3.79 28.02
CA ALA A 433 -22.89 4.39 29.31
C ALA A 433 -23.21 5.89 29.17
N ILE A 434 -24.40 6.31 29.60
CA ILE A 434 -24.82 7.70 29.61
C ILE A 434 -24.93 8.13 31.08
N PRO A 435 -24.02 8.98 31.60
CA PRO A 435 -24.04 9.36 32.99
C PRO A 435 -25.30 10.16 33.32
N ALA A 436 -26.05 9.71 34.30
CA ALA A 436 -27.20 10.43 34.84
C ALA A 436 -26.77 11.38 35.97
N THR A 437 -25.92 10.88 36.84
CA THR A 437 -25.30 11.61 37.96
C THR A 437 -23.82 11.23 38.07
N ALA A 438 -23.12 11.76 39.05
CA ALA A 438 -21.74 11.36 39.34
C ALA A 438 -21.60 9.87 39.73
N ASP A 439 -22.67 9.27 40.24
CA ASP A 439 -22.68 7.91 40.79
C ASP A 439 -23.54 6.91 39.97
N GLU A 440 -24.36 7.40 39.04
CA GLU A 440 -25.30 6.59 38.27
C GLU A 440 -25.19 6.85 36.77
N ALA A 441 -25.35 5.81 35.96
CA ALA A 441 -25.40 5.87 34.52
C ALA A 441 -26.58 5.05 33.95
N TYR A 442 -27.13 5.53 32.85
CA TYR A 442 -28.00 4.71 32.01
C TYR A 442 -27.14 3.81 31.16
N ALA A 443 -27.26 2.51 31.31
CA ALA A 443 -26.64 1.52 30.45
C ALA A 443 -27.58 1.23 29.28
N TYR A 444 -27.17 1.65 28.10
CA TYR A 444 -27.84 1.31 26.84
C TYR A 444 -27.16 0.12 26.20
N ILE A 445 -27.85 -0.99 26.05
CA ILE A 445 -27.30 -2.26 25.59
C ILE A 445 -27.91 -2.59 24.24
N ASN A 446 -27.05 -2.90 23.29
CA ASN A 446 -27.48 -3.28 21.97
C ASN A 446 -26.65 -4.47 21.44
N ARG A 447 -27.22 -5.20 20.48
CA ARG A 447 -26.51 -6.12 19.59
C ARG A 447 -26.75 -5.67 18.17
N THR A 448 -25.69 -5.64 17.37
CA THR A 448 -25.77 -5.30 15.96
C THR A 448 -25.09 -6.39 15.14
N THR A 449 -25.76 -6.84 14.09
CA THR A 449 -25.16 -7.73 13.08
C THR A 449 -25.07 -7.01 11.76
N SER A 450 -23.95 -7.13 11.07
CA SER A 450 -23.81 -6.55 9.74
C SER A 450 -23.19 -7.54 8.75
N LYS A 451 -23.57 -7.38 7.50
CA LYS A 451 -22.98 -8.09 6.37
C LYS A 451 -22.60 -7.07 5.31
N GLU A 452 -21.38 -7.18 4.84
CA GLU A 452 -20.88 -6.37 3.74
C GLU A 452 -20.31 -7.26 2.64
N GLU A 453 -20.74 -7.04 1.42
CA GLU A 453 -20.25 -7.73 0.24
C GLU A 453 -19.78 -6.69 -0.78
N GLN A 454 -18.53 -6.84 -1.19
CA GLN A 454 -17.92 -6.01 -2.22
C GLN A 454 -17.42 -6.86 -3.37
N ILE A 455 -17.59 -6.37 -4.60
CA ILE A 455 -16.97 -6.92 -5.79
C ILE A 455 -16.43 -5.77 -6.62
N THR A 456 -15.21 -5.93 -7.11
CA THR A 456 -14.57 -4.96 -7.99
C THR A 456 -13.89 -5.68 -9.15
N ALA A 457 -13.91 -5.06 -10.32
CA ALA A 457 -13.24 -5.55 -11.51
C ALA A 457 -12.56 -4.37 -12.22
N GLU A 458 -11.34 -4.59 -12.69
CA GLU A 458 -10.57 -3.60 -13.44
C GLU A 458 -9.90 -4.26 -14.64
N ALA A 459 -9.98 -3.57 -15.79
CA ALA A 459 -9.16 -3.86 -16.95
C ALA A 459 -8.25 -2.65 -17.21
N LYS A 460 -6.95 -2.91 -17.30
CA LYS A 460 -5.91 -1.90 -17.52
C LYS A 460 -5.03 -2.29 -18.71
N LEU A 461 -4.68 -1.31 -19.52
CA LEU A 461 -3.74 -1.43 -20.64
C LEU A 461 -2.72 -0.30 -20.51
N SER A 462 -1.43 -0.64 -20.42
CA SER A 462 -0.35 0.34 -20.22
C SER A 462 0.80 0.03 -21.17
N GLY A 463 1.45 1.08 -21.67
CA GLY A 463 2.62 0.86 -22.51
C GLY A 463 3.20 2.12 -23.12
N PRO A 464 4.37 1.96 -23.77
CA PRO A 464 5.05 3.05 -24.44
C PRO A 464 4.39 3.37 -25.79
N PHE A 465 4.42 4.66 -26.16
CA PHE A 465 4.10 5.09 -27.52
C PHE A 465 5.08 6.17 -27.99
N ALA A 466 5.36 6.19 -29.28
CA ALA A 466 6.25 7.17 -29.88
C ALA A 466 5.48 8.37 -30.42
N LEU A 467 5.88 9.58 -30.04
CA LEU A 467 5.33 10.81 -30.57
C LEU A 467 6.43 11.87 -30.67
N PHE A 468 6.52 12.60 -31.78
CA PHE A 468 7.54 13.61 -32.04
C PHE A 468 9.00 13.13 -31.82
N GLY A 469 9.29 11.87 -32.15
CA GLY A 469 10.61 11.26 -32.01
C GLY A 469 11.02 10.90 -30.56
N ARG A 470 10.08 10.95 -29.60
CA ARG A 470 10.29 10.62 -28.20
C ARG A 470 9.36 9.48 -27.76
N GLN A 471 9.78 8.75 -26.74
CA GLN A 471 8.97 7.73 -26.08
C GLN A 471 8.15 8.37 -24.95
N HIS A 472 6.90 8.03 -24.90
CA HIS A 472 5.89 8.45 -23.92
C HIS A 472 5.24 7.21 -23.34
N GLU A 473 4.51 7.37 -22.24
CA GLU A 473 3.75 6.30 -21.62
C GLU A 473 2.26 6.62 -21.63
N LEU A 474 1.43 5.63 -21.87
CA LEU A 474 -0.02 5.71 -21.85
C LEU A 474 -0.59 4.59 -21.00
N THR A 475 -1.55 4.93 -20.15
CA THR A 475 -2.37 3.97 -19.42
C THR A 475 -3.83 4.26 -19.72
N LEU A 476 -4.57 3.22 -20.07
CA LEU A 476 -6.01 3.22 -20.26
C LEU A 476 -6.64 2.19 -19.33
N GLY A 477 -7.82 2.45 -18.82
CA GLY A 477 -8.50 1.45 -18.04
C GLY A 477 -9.97 1.72 -17.81
N ALA A 478 -10.63 0.67 -17.35
CA ALA A 478 -12.03 0.67 -16.94
C ALA A 478 -12.15 -0.07 -15.63
N ASN A 479 -12.95 0.45 -14.70
CA ASN A 479 -13.27 -0.29 -13.50
C ASN A 479 -14.78 -0.30 -13.20
N TYR A 480 -15.15 -1.32 -12.44
CA TYR A 480 -16.46 -1.52 -11.88
C TYR A 480 -16.33 -1.90 -10.42
N GLY A 481 -17.10 -1.29 -9.54
CA GLY A 481 -17.22 -1.63 -8.13
C GLY A 481 -18.69 -1.69 -7.71
N ARG A 482 -19.00 -2.63 -6.81
CA ARG A 482 -20.29 -2.71 -6.12
C ARG A 482 -20.03 -3.07 -4.67
N THR A 483 -20.62 -2.29 -3.76
CA THR A 483 -20.68 -2.57 -2.32
C THR A 483 -22.14 -2.74 -1.93
N HIS A 484 -22.44 -3.80 -1.19
CA HIS A 484 -23.74 -4.01 -0.56
C HIS A 484 -23.53 -4.16 0.94
N HIS A 485 -24.22 -3.36 1.70
CA HIS A 485 -24.14 -3.35 3.16
C HIS A 485 -25.53 -3.50 3.74
N ASP A 486 -25.65 -4.41 4.70
CA ASP A 486 -26.89 -4.69 5.45
C ASP A 486 -26.54 -4.76 6.93
N GLU A 487 -27.09 -3.84 7.71
CA GLU A 487 -26.88 -3.78 9.15
C GLU A 487 -28.22 -3.82 9.88
N VAL A 488 -28.34 -4.74 10.83
CA VAL A 488 -29.51 -4.93 11.67
C VAL A 488 -29.14 -4.72 13.13
N GLY A 489 -29.76 -3.72 13.73
CA GLY A 489 -29.70 -3.48 15.17
C GLY A 489 -30.80 -4.24 15.90
N HIS A 490 -30.41 -5.03 16.87
CA HIS A 490 -31.31 -5.77 17.77
C HIS A 490 -31.42 -5.02 19.08
N TYR A 491 -32.50 -4.29 19.27
CA TYR A 491 -32.72 -3.49 20.46
C TYR A 491 -33.64 -4.19 21.45
N ARG A 492 -33.34 -4.02 22.72
CA ARG A 492 -34.23 -4.41 23.77
C ARG A 492 -35.27 -3.30 23.93
N ASN A 493 -36.46 -3.46 23.40
CA ASN A 493 -37.62 -2.54 23.35
C ASN A 493 -37.37 -1.05 23.77
N SER A 494 -38.28 -0.15 23.51
CA SER A 494 -38.15 1.30 23.71
C SER A 494 -37.79 1.78 25.14
N SER A 495 -37.70 0.87 26.11
CA SER A 495 -37.22 1.10 27.47
C SER A 495 -35.81 0.52 27.75
N GLY A 496 -35.01 0.31 26.72
CA GLY A 496 -33.68 -0.36 26.78
C GLY A 496 -32.62 0.31 27.66
N TYR A 497 -32.96 1.39 28.33
CA TYR A 497 -32.07 2.03 29.30
C TYR A 497 -32.27 1.40 30.68
N GLN A 498 -31.23 0.81 31.21
CA GLN A 498 -31.15 0.29 32.56
C GLN A 498 -30.34 1.27 33.40
N MET A 499 -30.85 1.68 34.55
CA MET A 499 -30.09 2.50 35.49
C MET A 499 -29.12 1.58 36.24
N GLU A 500 -27.86 1.90 36.18
CA GLU A 500 -26.77 1.17 36.81
C GLU A 500 -25.92 2.09 37.67
N SER A 501 -25.30 1.56 38.70
CA SER A 501 -24.25 2.26 39.41
C SER A 501 -23.06 2.49 38.46
N LEU A 502 -22.54 3.72 38.43
CA LEU A 502 -21.34 4.00 37.61
C LEU A 502 -20.14 3.12 38.03
N ILE A 503 -20.05 2.79 39.30
CA ILE A 503 -19.04 1.87 39.84
C ILE A 503 -19.20 0.46 39.26
N ASP A 504 -20.43 -0.05 39.12
CA ASP A 504 -20.66 -1.36 38.50
C ASP A 504 -20.36 -1.36 37.02
N VAL A 505 -20.70 -0.27 36.31
CA VAL A 505 -20.32 -0.08 34.90
C VAL A 505 -18.79 -0.13 34.75
N LEU A 506 -18.05 0.63 35.55
CA LEU A 506 -16.58 0.72 35.46
C LEU A 506 -15.85 -0.54 35.97
N SER A 507 -16.50 -1.31 36.83
CA SER A 507 -15.94 -2.56 37.37
C SER A 507 -16.27 -3.80 36.55
N GLY A 508 -17.06 -3.65 35.45
CA GLY A 508 -17.51 -4.79 34.65
C GLY A 508 -18.58 -5.65 35.32
N ASN A 509 -19.32 -5.12 36.27
CA ASN A 509 -20.32 -5.84 37.09
C ASN A 509 -21.74 -5.69 36.60
N VAL A 510 -21.99 -4.98 35.50
CA VAL A 510 -23.34 -4.89 34.94
C VAL A 510 -23.81 -6.26 34.49
N VAL A 511 -24.94 -6.69 35.03
CA VAL A 511 -25.52 -7.97 34.70
C VAL A 511 -26.00 -7.97 33.26
N GLN A 512 -25.57 -8.96 32.49
CA GLN A 512 -26.06 -9.12 31.11
C GLN A 512 -27.58 -9.33 31.14
N PRO A 513 -28.37 -8.45 30.48
CA PRO A 513 -29.80 -8.63 30.43
C PRO A 513 -30.19 -9.84 29.59
N PRO A 514 -31.37 -10.45 29.80
CA PRO A 514 -31.92 -11.46 28.93
C PRO A 514 -31.98 -10.94 27.49
N LEU A 515 -31.48 -11.71 26.53
CA LEU A 515 -31.38 -11.35 25.11
C LEU A 515 -32.72 -11.44 24.35
N ASN A 516 -33.83 -11.06 24.99
CA ASN A 516 -35.14 -10.99 24.34
C ASN A 516 -35.21 -9.70 23.51
N TYR A 517 -34.53 -9.68 22.38
CA TYR A 517 -34.65 -8.60 21.41
C TYR A 517 -36.01 -8.74 20.72
N THR A 518 -36.88 -7.75 20.90
CA THR A 518 -38.22 -7.76 20.31
C THR A 518 -38.34 -6.94 19.03
N ASP A 519 -37.36 -6.10 18.77
CA ASP A 519 -37.42 -5.12 17.70
C ASP A 519 -36.12 -5.18 16.86
N ASP A 520 -36.18 -5.86 15.72
CA ASP A 520 -35.13 -5.79 14.71
C ASP A 520 -35.36 -4.52 13.87
N LEU A 521 -34.44 -3.58 13.95
CA LEU A 521 -34.43 -2.37 13.13
C LEU A 521 -33.27 -2.42 12.15
N ASN A 522 -33.59 -2.33 10.87
CA ASN A 522 -32.54 -2.07 9.87
C ASN A 522 -31.96 -0.69 10.14
N THR A 523 -30.70 -0.67 10.58
CA THR A 523 -30.01 0.56 10.91
C THR A 523 -29.35 1.16 9.68
N GLN A 524 -28.82 0.31 8.79
CA GLN A 524 -28.26 0.72 7.52
C GLN A 524 -28.49 -0.36 6.46
N LEU A 525 -29.00 0.04 5.32
CA LEU A 525 -29.12 -0.82 4.12
C LEU A 525 -28.84 0.03 2.91
N PHE A 526 -27.73 -0.25 2.23
CA PHE A 526 -27.39 0.46 0.99
C PHE A 526 -26.69 -0.42 -0.03
N THR A 527 -26.71 0.03 -1.26
CA THR A 527 -25.93 -0.57 -2.36
C THR A 527 -25.32 0.55 -3.19
N ASP A 528 -24.01 0.64 -3.14
CA ASP A 528 -23.23 1.56 -3.95
C ASP A 528 -22.69 0.87 -5.19
N ARG A 529 -22.69 1.59 -6.30
CA ARG A 529 -22.12 1.12 -7.56
C ARG A 529 -21.31 2.23 -8.19
N GLN A 530 -20.09 1.88 -8.58
CA GLN A 530 -19.20 2.79 -9.29
C GLN A 530 -18.78 2.16 -10.60
N LYS A 531 -18.76 2.96 -11.66
CA LYS A 531 -18.21 2.57 -12.96
C LYS A 531 -17.34 3.71 -13.43
N SER A 532 -16.18 3.42 -13.96
CA SER A 532 -15.36 4.48 -14.53
C SER A 532 -14.52 4.01 -15.70
N LEU A 533 -14.22 4.98 -16.57
CA LEU A 533 -13.16 4.89 -17.57
C LEU A 533 -12.10 5.91 -17.22
N PHE A 534 -10.84 5.52 -17.33
CA PHE A 534 -9.73 6.43 -17.07
C PHE A 534 -8.63 6.31 -18.11
N ALA A 535 -7.93 7.43 -18.32
CA ALA A 535 -6.75 7.50 -19.16
C ALA A 535 -5.73 8.39 -18.49
N GLY A 536 -4.46 7.98 -18.50
CA GLY A 536 -3.32 8.75 -18.01
C GLY A 536 -2.16 8.64 -18.97
N ALA A 537 -1.46 9.73 -19.22
CA ALA A 537 -0.28 9.74 -20.06
C ALA A 537 0.85 10.54 -19.43
N ARG A 538 2.07 10.04 -19.61
CA ARG A 538 3.32 10.73 -19.28
C ARG A 538 4.02 11.07 -20.58
N PHE A 539 4.14 12.36 -20.85
CA PHE A 539 4.80 12.89 -22.03
C PHE A 539 6.22 13.32 -21.69
N SER A 540 7.23 12.73 -22.32
CA SER A 540 8.62 13.17 -22.22
C SER A 540 8.83 14.38 -23.17
N VAL A 541 8.76 15.59 -22.64
CA VAL A 541 8.85 16.85 -23.42
C VAL A 541 10.31 17.09 -23.81
N VAL A 542 11.21 17.01 -22.84
CA VAL A 542 12.68 16.96 -22.98
C VAL A 542 13.22 15.93 -21.99
N ASP A 543 14.53 15.68 -21.96
CA ASP A 543 15.10 14.58 -21.17
C ASP A 543 14.79 14.69 -19.66
N ASP A 544 14.78 15.92 -19.14
CA ASP A 544 14.53 16.19 -17.71
C ASP A 544 13.15 16.79 -17.43
N LEU A 545 12.26 16.91 -18.44
CA LEU A 545 10.94 17.49 -18.27
C LEU A 545 9.86 16.54 -18.77
N HIS A 546 9.03 16.10 -17.86
CA HIS A 546 7.89 15.27 -18.13
C HIS A 546 6.58 16.00 -17.81
N TRP A 547 5.59 15.83 -18.66
CA TRP A 547 4.24 16.32 -18.43
C TRP A 547 3.30 15.14 -18.25
N ILE A 548 2.55 15.15 -17.15
CA ILE A 548 1.56 14.10 -16.83
C ILE A 548 0.18 14.71 -17.01
N ALA A 549 -0.64 14.04 -17.79
CA ALA A 549 -2.03 14.40 -18.00
C ALA A 549 -2.92 13.17 -17.88
N GLY A 550 -4.15 13.38 -17.43
CA GLY A 550 -5.10 12.31 -17.34
C GLY A 550 -6.52 12.81 -17.18
N ALA A 551 -7.46 11.88 -17.40
CA ALA A 551 -8.88 12.10 -17.24
C ALA A 551 -9.56 10.84 -16.73
N ARG A 552 -10.61 11.01 -15.95
CA ARG A 552 -11.49 9.94 -15.49
C ARG A 552 -12.93 10.37 -15.67
N MET A 553 -13.74 9.46 -16.16
CA MET A 553 -15.18 9.59 -16.25
C MET A 553 -15.81 8.55 -15.32
N LEU A 554 -16.67 9.00 -14.43
CA LEU A 554 -17.39 8.22 -13.43
C LEU A 554 -18.85 8.05 -13.84
#